data_9e97747340455c96f10a6155c9f1d37c
#
_entry.id   9e97747340455c96f10a6155c9f1d37c
#
_cell.length_a   1.000
_cell.length_b   1.000
_cell.length_c   1.000
_cell.angle_alpha   90.00
_cell.angle_beta   90.00
_cell.angle_gamma   90.00
#
_symmetry.space_group_name_H-M   'P 1'
#
loop_
_entity.id
_entity.type
_entity.pdbx_description
1 polymer ?
#
loop_
_entity_poly.entity_id
_entity_poly.type
_entity_poly.pdbx_seq_one_letter_code
_entity_poly.pdbx_strand_id
1 'polypeptide(L)'
;RAADTGGLETLLGQLGFAFNGRHRTKNVQLWSMGHARLIINEDSSQDCRDAGAAAAPAISALGFDVESPVIAAARAQQLKAPAVPRKSQADEEIFQGFAAPDSTEIFLCQGSPDGTAAWTREFGEGLEASPARRSGGQGAVIDHVNLAQPWQHFDEAVLFYTSALALEPQPYAEVASPTGLVRSQVMLTRDRGVRLVLNLAPLIQREGAGPAAGTPAGTGQRRTYQEHIAFAVDDLVATARAAKARGLDFLQIPANYYEDLDARFGLEAAFLATLRELNLLYDRDADGEFLHFYTATVGSVFFEMVERRGSYDGYGAPNAPVRHAVQYDHLHQMAPTP
;
A
#
# COMPACT_ATOMS: atom_id res chain seq x y z
N ARG A 1 9.70 5.20 -2.35
CA ARG A 1 11.10 5.48 -2.75
C ARG A 1 11.90 4.18 -2.70
N ALA A 2 12.78 3.95 -3.64
CA ALA A 2 13.65 2.78 -3.68
C ALA A 2 14.95 3.13 -4.42
N ALA A 3 16.09 2.78 -3.86
CA ALA A 3 17.38 2.94 -4.54
C ALA A 3 17.67 1.77 -5.50
N ASP A 4 17.17 0.56 -5.18
CA ASP A 4 17.13 -0.60 -6.06
C ASP A 4 15.66 -0.91 -6.36
N THR A 5 15.26 -0.74 -7.61
CA THR A 5 13.87 -0.89 -8.07
C THR A 5 13.60 -2.23 -8.74
N GLY A 6 14.63 -3.02 -9.07
CA GLY A 6 14.50 -4.22 -9.90
C GLY A 6 13.52 -5.26 -9.34
N GLY A 7 13.53 -5.49 -8.04
CA GLY A 7 12.56 -6.38 -7.39
C GLY A 7 11.13 -5.86 -7.47
N LEU A 8 10.95 -4.55 -7.29
CA LEU A 8 9.63 -3.91 -7.34
C LEU A 8 9.08 -3.86 -8.78
N GLU A 9 9.92 -3.53 -9.76
CA GLU A 9 9.55 -3.53 -11.19
C GLU A 9 9.12 -4.93 -11.66
N THR A 10 9.88 -5.95 -11.26
CA THR A 10 9.54 -7.35 -11.55
C THR A 10 8.18 -7.71 -10.96
N LEU A 11 7.96 -7.39 -9.69
CA LEU A 11 6.72 -7.68 -8.98
C LEU A 11 5.51 -6.98 -9.63
N LEU A 12 5.65 -5.71 -9.99
CA LEU A 12 4.59 -4.95 -10.68
C LEU A 12 4.27 -5.56 -12.05
N GLY A 13 5.29 -5.95 -12.82
CA GLY A 13 5.09 -6.65 -14.10
C GLY A 13 4.38 -8.00 -13.93
N GLN A 14 4.72 -8.77 -12.90
CA GLN A 14 4.07 -10.05 -12.59
C GLN A 14 2.60 -9.85 -12.18
N LEU A 15 2.28 -8.79 -11.43
CA LEU A 15 0.89 -8.42 -11.10
C LEU A 15 0.10 -7.98 -12.34
N GLY A 16 0.75 -7.45 -13.37
CA GLY A 16 0.10 -7.00 -14.60
C GLY A 16 0.09 -5.48 -14.78
N PHE A 17 0.86 -4.75 -13.97
CA PHE A 17 1.07 -3.33 -14.21
C PHE A 17 1.91 -3.11 -15.46
N ALA A 18 1.55 -2.10 -16.22
CA ALA A 18 2.30 -1.63 -17.36
C ALA A 18 3.23 -0.48 -16.95
N PHE A 19 4.46 -0.52 -17.42
CA PHE A 19 5.37 0.62 -17.35
C PHE A 19 4.95 1.69 -18.35
N ASN A 20 4.70 2.92 -17.88
CA ASN A 20 4.21 4.04 -18.68
C ASN A 20 5.28 5.11 -18.96
N GLY A 21 6.51 4.87 -18.54
CA GLY A 21 7.63 5.73 -18.84
C GLY A 21 8.29 6.34 -17.61
N ARG A 22 9.35 7.08 -17.88
CA ARG A 22 10.09 7.87 -16.90
C ARG A 22 9.69 9.33 -17.03
N HIS A 23 9.67 10.03 -15.91
CA HIS A 23 9.44 11.47 -15.91
C HIS A 23 10.60 12.19 -16.63
N ARG A 24 10.26 13.23 -17.42
CA ARG A 24 11.20 13.91 -18.29
C ARG A 24 12.34 14.65 -17.57
N THR A 25 12.16 15.05 -16.29
CA THR A 25 13.12 15.84 -15.53
C THR A 25 13.45 15.27 -14.15
N LYS A 26 12.69 14.27 -13.67
CA LYS A 26 12.86 13.68 -12.34
C LYS A 26 13.15 12.19 -12.46
N ASN A 27 13.88 11.65 -11.52
CA ASN A 27 14.21 10.21 -11.50
C ASN A 27 13.06 9.39 -10.90
N VAL A 28 11.93 9.41 -11.58
CA VAL A 28 10.71 8.68 -11.19
C VAL A 28 10.11 7.94 -12.37
N GLN A 29 9.49 6.81 -12.08
CA GLN A 29 8.80 5.95 -13.05
C GLN A 29 7.30 5.96 -12.79
N LEU A 30 6.49 5.89 -13.83
CA LEU A 30 5.04 5.68 -13.74
C LEU A 30 4.70 4.26 -14.18
N TRP A 31 3.95 3.58 -13.33
CA TRP A 31 3.34 2.28 -13.58
C TRP A 31 1.83 2.36 -13.40
N SER A 32 1.05 1.65 -14.21
CA SER A 32 -0.40 1.64 -14.07
C SER A 32 -1.04 0.32 -14.43
N MET A 33 -2.20 0.07 -13.81
CA MET A 33 -3.12 -0.99 -14.17
C MET A 33 -4.55 -0.43 -14.01
N GLY A 34 -5.27 -0.25 -15.11
CA GLY A 34 -6.56 0.45 -15.08
C GLY A 34 -6.43 1.89 -14.56
N HIS A 35 -7.12 2.19 -13.46
CA HIS A 35 -7.05 3.48 -12.78
C HIS A 35 -6.01 3.51 -11.64
N ALA A 36 -5.47 2.37 -11.24
CA ALA A 36 -4.39 2.32 -10.26
C ALA A 36 -3.09 2.86 -10.87
N ARG A 37 -2.44 3.78 -10.17
CA ARG A 37 -1.18 4.41 -10.58
C ARG A 37 -0.18 4.33 -9.45
N LEU A 38 1.03 3.91 -9.79
CA LEU A 38 2.16 3.85 -8.88
C LEU A 38 3.31 4.67 -9.44
N ILE A 39 3.90 5.50 -8.60
CA ILE A 39 5.12 6.24 -8.91
C ILE A 39 6.27 5.65 -8.10
N ILE A 40 7.26 5.10 -8.79
CA ILE A 40 8.51 4.68 -8.19
C ILE A 40 9.46 5.87 -8.22
N ASN A 41 9.82 6.38 -7.04
CA ASN A 41 10.81 7.45 -6.90
C ASN A 41 12.16 6.81 -6.59
N GLU A 42 13.10 6.93 -7.52
CA GLU A 42 14.46 6.37 -7.45
C GLU A 42 15.43 7.32 -6.71
N ASP A 43 15.03 8.55 -6.44
CA ASP A 43 15.88 9.48 -5.69
C ASP A 43 16.01 9.00 -4.24
N SER A 44 17.19 8.55 -3.89
CA SER A 44 17.56 8.32 -2.49
C SER A 44 17.61 9.66 -1.77
N SER A 45 16.80 9.84 -0.72
CA SER A 45 16.96 11.01 0.17
C SER A 45 18.36 11.01 0.77
N GLN A 46 18.93 12.20 1.03
CA GLN A 46 20.23 12.34 1.67
C GLN A 46 20.29 11.59 3.01
N ASP A 47 19.17 11.53 3.74
CA ASP A 47 19.00 10.79 5.00
C ASP A 47 19.22 9.25 4.88
N CYS A 48 19.04 8.69 3.67
CA CYS A 48 19.31 7.27 3.42
C CYS A 48 20.77 6.99 3.08
N ARG A 49 21.52 7.99 2.55
CA ARG A 49 22.95 7.85 2.23
C ARG A 49 23.82 7.82 3.49
N ASP A 50 23.40 8.53 4.53
CA ASP A 50 24.13 8.58 5.81
C ASP A 50 24.00 7.27 6.60
N ALA A 51 23.04 6.40 6.25
CA ALA A 51 22.85 5.10 6.91
C ALA A 51 23.65 3.95 6.26
N GLY A 52 24.37 4.19 5.14
CA GLY A 52 25.24 3.19 4.50
C GLY A 52 24.55 1.99 3.85
N ALA A 53 23.22 1.95 3.86
CA ALA A 53 22.42 0.90 3.21
C ALA A 53 21.64 1.51 2.05
N ALA A 54 21.57 0.79 0.92
CA ALA A 54 20.63 1.13 -0.14
C ALA A 54 19.22 1.20 0.47
N ALA A 55 18.50 2.31 0.25
CA ALA A 55 17.17 2.47 0.82
C ALA A 55 16.24 1.42 0.24
N ALA A 56 15.77 0.52 1.10
CA ALA A 56 14.78 -0.49 0.72
C ALA A 56 13.47 0.20 0.29
N PRO A 57 12.70 -0.38 -0.65
CA PRO A 57 11.40 0.15 -1.04
C PRO A 57 10.47 0.40 0.14
N ALA A 58 9.86 1.59 0.17
CA ALA A 58 8.90 2.01 1.19
C ALA A 58 7.84 2.94 0.59
N ILE A 59 6.64 2.94 1.16
CA ILE A 59 5.63 3.95 0.85
C ILE A 59 6.13 5.28 1.46
N SER A 60 6.29 6.29 0.63
CA SER A 60 6.77 7.61 1.07
C SER A 60 5.82 8.74 0.76
N ALA A 61 4.84 8.49 -0.11
CA ALA A 61 3.89 9.51 -0.50
C ALA A 61 2.56 8.90 -0.95
N LEU A 62 1.49 9.68 -0.77
CA LEU A 62 0.15 9.39 -1.29
C LEU A 62 -0.32 10.58 -2.13
N GLY A 63 -0.90 10.29 -3.30
CA GLY A 63 -1.59 11.28 -4.13
C GLY A 63 -3.10 11.13 -3.99
N PHE A 64 -3.79 12.23 -3.74
CA PHE A 64 -5.25 12.27 -3.66
C PHE A 64 -5.83 13.13 -4.78
N ASP A 65 -6.74 12.58 -5.54
CA ASP A 65 -7.57 13.36 -6.44
C ASP A 65 -8.62 14.10 -5.60
N VAL A 66 -8.64 15.42 -5.71
CA VAL A 66 -9.54 16.28 -4.96
C VAL A 66 -10.24 17.28 -5.90
N GLU A 67 -11.41 17.75 -5.51
CA GLU A 67 -12.18 18.72 -6.30
C GLU A 67 -11.40 20.03 -6.50
N SER A 68 -10.74 20.51 -5.44
CA SER A 68 -9.92 21.73 -5.48
C SER A 68 -8.63 21.56 -4.64
N PRO A 69 -7.49 21.29 -5.29
CA PRO A 69 -6.20 21.24 -4.61
C PRO A 69 -5.88 22.50 -3.82
N VAL A 70 -6.25 23.68 -4.32
CA VAL A 70 -6.01 24.96 -3.67
C VAL A 70 -6.78 25.07 -2.35
N ILE A 71 -8.05 24.70 -2.32
CA ILE A 71 -8.87 24.75 -1.09
C ILE A 71 -8.36 23.73 -0.08
N ALA A 72 -8.07 22.52 -0.50
CA ALA A 72 -7.57 21.47 0.37
C ALA A 72 -6.18 21.82 0.95
N ALA A 73 -5.28 22.38 0.14
CA ALA A 73 -3.99 22.86 0.60
C ALA A 73 -4.10 24.02 1.58
N ALA A 74 -5.02 24.98 1.33
CA ALA A 74 -5.26 26.09 2.25
C ALA A 74 -5.74 25.59 3.62
N ARG A 75 -6.60 24.56 3.65
CA ARG A 75 -7.04 23.90 4.89
C ARG A 75 -5.86 23.28 5.64
N ALA A 76 -5.02 22.50 4.95
CA ALA A 76 -3.82 21.89 5.56
C ALA A 76 -2.88 22.97 6.13
N GLN A 77 -2.68 24.06 5.40
CA GLN A 77 -1.86 25.20 5.85
C GLN A 77 -2.43 25.87 7.11
N GLN A 78 -3.75 26.09 7.18
CA GLN A 78 -4.41 26.61 8.38
C GLN A 78 -4.21 25.71 9.60
N LEU A 79 -4.17 24.40 9.39
CA LEU A 79 -3.89 23.38 10.40
C LEU A 79 -2.39 23.23 10.71
N LYS A 80 -1.54 24.05 10.09
CA LYS A 80 -0.09 24.03 10.28
C LYS A 80 0.60 22.76 9.80
N ALA A 81 -0.01 22.02 8.89
CA ALA A 81 0.67 20.89 8.24
C ALA A 81 1.94 21.38 7.53
N PRO A 82 3.10 20.73 7.73
CA PRO A 82 4.36 21.15 7.11
C PRO A 82 4.26 21.06 5.59
N ALA A 83 4.55 22.15 4.88
CA ALA A 83 4.57 22.12 3.42
C ALA A 83 5.76 21.29 2.91
N VAL A 84 5.52 20.49 1.87
CA VAL A 84 6.57 19.75 1.16
C VAL A 84 7.04 20.59 -0.02
N PRO A 85 8.24 21.20 0.04
CA PRO A 85 8.76 21.99 -1.06
C PRO A 85 9.10 21.09 -2.25
N ARG A 86 8.66 21.50 -3.44
CA ARG A 86 8.99 20.80 -4.70
C ARG A 86 9.69 21.72 -5.67
N LYS A 87 10.66 21.15 -6.38
CA LYS A 87 11.26 21.79 -7.55
C LYS A 87 10.46 21.39 -8.79
N SER A 88 9.83 22.35 -9.46
CA SER A 88 9.10 22.14 -10.71
C SER A 88 9.72 22.97 -11.82
N GLN A 89 9.72 22.46 -13.05
CA GLN A 89 10.01 23.25 -14.25
C GLN A 89 8.77 24.07 -14.63
N ALA A 90 8.93 25.07 -15.49
CA ALA A 90 7.84 26.00 -15.83
C ALA A 90 6.63 25.35 -16.50
N ASP A 91 6.81 24.17 -17.10
CA ASP A 91 5.82 23.40 -17.85
C ASP A 91 5.41 22.09 -17.15
N GLU A 92 5.75 21.94 -15.87
CA GLU A 92 5.36 20.81 -15.04
C GLU A 92 4.15 21.14 -14.15
N GLU A 93 3.34 20.14 -13.86
CA GLU A 93 2.24 20.27 -12.93
C GLU A 93 2.76 20.59 -11.51
N ILE A 94 2.17 21.61 -10.91
CA ILE A 94 2.52 22.03 -9.54
C ILE A 94 1.57 21.35 -8.55
N PHE A 95 2.05 20.29 -7.90
CA PHE A 95 1.30 19.67 -6.82
C PHE A 95 1.39 20.47 -5.54
N GLN A 96 0.25 20.71 -4.92
CA GLN A 96 0.22 21.13 -3.52
C GLN A 96 0.57 19.93 -2.64
N GLY A 97 1.54 20.09 -1.75
CA GLY A 97 2.01 18.98 -0.92
C GLY A 97 2.27 19.41 0.53
N PHE A 98 2.00 18.50 1.45
CA PHE A 98 2.28 18.64 2.87
C PHE A 98 2.65 17.29 3.49
N ALA A 99 3.32 17.30 4.64
CA ALA A 99 3.74 16.09 5.32
C ALA A 99 2.76 15.70 6.42
N ALA A 100 2.45 14.41 6.50
CA ALA A 100 1.78 13.80 7.64
C ALA A 100 2.76 13.63 8.84
N PRO A 101 2.25 13.36 10.07
CA PRO A 101 3.09 13.22 11.26
C PRO A 101 4.16 12.13 11.18
N ASP A 102 3.90 11.07 10.42
CA ASP A 102 4.85 9.98 10.14
C ASP A 102 5.84 10.28 9.00
N SER A 103 5.82 11.51 8.49
CA SER A 103 6.60 11.98 7.34
C SER A 103 6.13 11.45 5.98
N THR A 104 4.98 10.81 5.88
CA THR A 104 4.35 10.49 4.60
C THR A 104 4.00 11.80 3.87
N GLU A 105 4.48 11.96 2.64
CA GLU A 105 4.18 13.14 1.82
C GLU A 105 2.77 12.97 1.21
N ILE A 106 1.93 13.99 1.36
CA ILE A 106 0.58 14.02 0.80
C ILE A 106 0.56 15.00 -0.36
N PHE A 107 0.17 14.54 -1.54
CA PHE A 107 0.04 15.37 -2.73
C PHE A 107 -1.40 15.46 -3.18
N LEU A 108 -1.84 16.66 -3.48
CA LEU A 108 -3.18 16.95 -3.95
C LEU A 108 -3.16 17.18 -5.47
N CYS A 109 -3.92 16.37 -6.18
CA CYS A 109 -4.09 16.44 -7.62
C CYS A 109 -5.53 16.85 -7.93
N GLN A 110 -5.72 17.55 -9.02
CA GLN A 110 -7.07 17.76 -9.53
C GLN A 110 -7.47 16.54 -10.37
N GLY A 111 -8.52 15.85 -9.96
CA GLY A 111 -9.08 14.77 -10.74
C GLY A 111 -9.59 15.24 -12.09
N SER A 112 -9.47 14.40 -13.10
CA SER A 112 -10.07 14.65 -14.42
C SER A 112 -11.30 13.76 -14.61
N PRO A 113 -12.39 14.27 -15.22
CA PRO A 113 -13.61 13.48 -15.44
C PRO A 113 -13.39 12.20 -16.25
N ASP A 114 -12.37 12.18 -17.12
CA ASP A 114 -11.99 11.02 -17.92
C ASP A 114 -10.95 10.11 -17.24
N GLY A 115 -10.58 10.42 -16.00
CA GLY A 115 -9.57 9.70 -15.23
C GLY A 115 -8.13 9.90 -15.72
N THR A 116 -7.89 10.82 -16.66
CA THR A 116 -6.56 11.17 -17.16
C THR A 116 -6.05 12.40 -16.40
N ALA A 117 -5.17 12.22 -15.44
CA ALA A 117 -4.55 13.35 -14.74
C ALA A 117 -3.51 14.02 -15.66
N ALA A 118 -3.51 15.36 -15.71
CA ALA A 118 -2.63 16.13 -16.60
C ALA A 118 -1.15 15.81 -16.39
N TRP A 119 -0.75 15.59 -15.14
CA TRP A 119 0.63 15.27 -14.76
C TRP A 119 1.18 13.96 -15.37
N THR A 120 0.30 13.04 -15.79
CA THR A 120 0.76 11.78 -16.40
C THR A 120 1.43 11.97 -17.75
N ARG A 121 1.17 13.11 -18.43
CA ARG A 121 1.83 13.50 -19.69
C ARG A 121 3.31 13.82 -19.52
N GLU A 122 3.77 14.02 -18.30
CA GLU A 122 5.18 14.24 -17.97
C GLU A 122 6.04 12.97 -18.04
N PHE A 123 5.38 11.79 -18.24
CA PHE A 123 5.99 10.46 -18.32
C PHE A 123 5.96 9.92 -19.76
N GLY A 124 6.94 10.28 -20.58
CA GLY A 124 7.11 9.75 -21.93
C GLY A 124 5.91 9.96 -22.84
N GLU A 125 5.41 8.90 -23.49
CA GLU A 125 4.25 8.95 -24.38
C GLU A 125 2.91 9.09 -23.61
N GLY A 126 2.94 9.09 -22.29
CA GLY A 126 1.76 9.19 -21.43
C GLY A 126 0.91 7.91 -21.37
N LEU A 127 -0.13 7.96 -20.53
CA LEU A 127 -1.04 6.82 -20.33
C LEU A 127 -1.87 6.45 -21.58
N GLU A 128 -2.05 7.38 -22.50
CA GLU A 128 -2.84 7.16 -23.73
C GLU A 128 -2.19 6.12 -24.66
N ALA A 129 -0.87 5.99 -24.60
CA ALA A 129 -0.11 5.05 -25.41
C ALA A 129 -0.01 3.64 -24.79
N SER A 130 -0.45 3.44 -23.56
CA SER A 130 -0.31 2.16 -22.87
C SER A 130 -1.14 1.06 -23.52
N PRO A 131 -0.52 -0.09 -23.89
CA PRO A 131 -1.24 -1.25 -24.46
C PRO A 131 -2.34 -1.78 -23.54
N ALA A 132 -2.22 -1.63 -22.23
CA ALA A 132 -3.18 -2.09 -21.24
C ALA A 132 -4.56 -1.42 -21.38
N ARG A 133 -4.62 -0.17 -21.84
CA ARG A 133 -5.89 0.51 -22.17
C ARG A 133 -6.52 0.02 -23.48
N ARG A 134 -5.69 -0.44 -24.45
CA ARG A 134 -6.16 -0.89 -25.77
C ARG A 134 -6.63 -2.34 -25.77
N SER A 135 -6.20 -3.16 -24.83
CA SER A 135 -6.45 -4.60 -24.82
C SER A 135 -7.63 -5.06 -23.95
N GLY A 136 -8.45 -4.16 -23.40
CA GLY A 136 -9.58 -4.57 -22.53
C GLY A 136 -9.12 -5.38 -21.30
N GLY A 137 -7.84 -5.19 -20.90
CA GLY A 137 -7.28 -5.84 -19.71
C GLY A 137 -8.03 -5.46 -18.45
N GLN A 138 -8.06 -6.35 -17.48
CA GLN A 138 -8.70 -6.14 -16.19
C GLN A 138 -8.18 -4.84 -15.58
N GLY A 139 -9.09 -3.87 -15.39
CA GLY A 139 -8.79 -2.61 -14.73
C GLY A 139 -8.61 -2.83 -13.24
N ALA A 140 -7.71 -2.08 -12.63
CA ALA A 140 -7.61 -2.03 -11.17
C ALA A 140 -7.78 -0.61 -10.68
N VAL A 141 -8.27 -0.48 -9.45
CA VAL A 141 -8.29 0.76 -8.67
C VAL A 141 -7.56 0.51 -7.35
N ILE A 142 -7.02 1.55 -6.73
CA ILE A 142 -6.51 1.43 -5.36
C ILE A 142 -7.73 1.25 -4.44
N ASP A 143 -7.81 0.11 -3.77
CA ASP A 143 -8.87 -0.20 -2.79
C ASP A 143 -8.57 0.46 -1.45
N HIS A 144 -7.39 0.19 -0.91
CA HIS A 144 -6.92 0.80 0.32
C HIS A 144 -5.40 0.83 0.40
N VAL A 145 -4.88 1.68 1.28
CA VAL A 145 -3.47 1.72 1.63
C VAL A 145 -3.32 1.50 3.13
N ASN A 146 -2.43 0.58 3.50
CA ASN A 146 -2.08 0.31 4.88
C ASN A 146 -0.74 0.97 5.20
N LEU A 147 -0.74 1.88 6.18
CA LEU A 147 0.43 2.59 6.67
C LEU A 147 0.75 2.17 8.09
N ALA A 148 2.01 1.88 8.34
CA ALA A 148 2.50 1.60 9.67
C ALA A 148 2.80 2.92 10.40
N GLN A 149 2.19 3.11 11.55
CA GLN A 149 2.34 4.32 12.35
C GLN A 149 3.27 4.09 13.54
N PRO A 150 4.26 4.96 13.75
CA PRO A 150 5.00 4.98 15.00
C PRO A 150 4.05 5.24 16.18
N TRP A 151 4.24 4.55 17.29
CA TRP A 151 3.35 4.68 18.44
C TRP A 151 3.23 6.14 18.97
N GLN A 152 4.30 6.94 18.83
CA GLN A 152 4.32 8.34 19.24
C GLN A 152 3.42 9.23 18.40
N HIS A 153 3.16 8.85 17.16
CA HIS A 153 2.44 9.66 16.17
C HIS A 153 1.09 9.08 15.77
N PHE A 154 0.67 7.97 16.39
CA PHE A 154 -0.56 7.29 15.98
C PHE A 154 -1.81 8.17 16.15
N ASP A 155 -2.03 8.71 17.34
CA ASP A 155 -3.19 9.56 17.60
C ASP A 155 -3.09 10.90 16.83
N GLU A 156 -1.88 11.42 16.67
CA GLU A 156 -1.61 12.61 15.85
C GLU A 156 -1.93 12.35 14.36
N ALA A 157 -1.60 11.16 13.85
CA ALA A 157 -1.93 10.77 12.49
C ALA A 157 -3.45 10.66 12.28
N VAL A 158 -4.18 10.03 13.21
CA VAL A 158 -5.65 9.98 13.18
C VAL A 158 -6.24 11.38 13.15
N LEU A 159 -5.78 12.27 14.03
CA LEU A 159 -6.23 13.67 14.05
C LEU A 159 -5.89 14.40 12.74
N PHE A 160 -4.69 14.20 12.22
CA PHE A 160 -4.24 14.80 10.98
C PHE A 160 -5.10 14.38 9.78
N TYR A 161 -5.29 13.09 9.54
CA TYR A 161 -6.09 12.61 8.43
C TYR A 161 -7.56 13.02 8.55
N THR A 162 -8.10 13.06 9.77
CA THR A 162 -9.45 13.59 10.02
C THR A 162 -9.54 15.08 9.70
N SER A 163 -8.58 15.87 10.16
CA SER A 163 -8.65 17.33 10.05
C SER A 163 -8.24 17.85 8.69
N ALA A 164 -7.13 17.34 8.12
CA ALA A 164 -6.57 17.83 6.86
C ALA A 164 -7.29 17.27 5.64
N LEU A 165 -7.65 15.98 5.65
CA LEU A 165 -8.26 15.27 4.51
C LEU A 165 -9.73 14.93 4.69
N ALA A 166 -10.33 15.30 5.83
CA ALA A 166 -11.73 15.03 6.17
C ALA A 166 -12.08 13.52 6.16
N LEU A 167 -11.11 12.65 6.51
CA LEU A 167 -11.37 11.23 6.67
C LEU A 167 -12.05 10.96 8.02
N GLU A 168 -13.03 10.08 8.03
CA GLU A 168 -13.79 9.71 9.22
C GLU A 168 -13.20 8.42 9.84
N PRO A 169 -12.72 8.46 11.10
CA PRO A 169 -12.21 7.27 11.76
C PRO A 169 -13.36 6.29 12.06
N GLN A 170 -13.16 5.04 11.69
CA GLN A 170 -14.04 3.93 12.06
C GLN A 170 -13.66 3.39 13.45
N PRO A 171 -14.48 2.55 14.10
CA PRO A 171 -14.05 1.86 15.30
C PRO A 171 -12.74 1.12 15.06
N TYR A 172 -11.78 1.27 15.98
CA TYR A 172 -10.50 0.54 15.87
C TYR A 172 -10.69 -0.95 16.12
N ALA A 173 -9.83 -1.75 15.50
CA ALA A 173 -9.74 -3.18 15.73
C ALA A 173 -8.37 -3.55 16.29
N GLU A 174 -8.32 -4.60 17.10
CA GLU A 174 -7.07 -5.21 17.54
C GLU A 174 -6.90 -6.54 16.81
N VAL A 175 -5.80 -6.69 16.08
CA VAL A 175 -5.51 -7.84 15.25
C VAL A 175 -4.33 -8.59 15.85
N ALA A 176 -4.49 -9.90 16.04
CA ALA A 176 -3.42 -10.75 16.55
C ALA A 176 -2.26 -10.85 15.55
N SER A 177 -1.03 -10.79 16.07
CA SER A 177 0.19 -11.06 15.34
C SER A 177 1.16 -11.88 16.20
N PRO A 178 2.16 -12.55 15.63
CA PRO A 178 3.14 -13.31 16.40
C PRO A 178 3.91 -12.49 17.45
N THR A 179 3.97 -11.17 17.26
CA THR A 179 4.69 -10.24 18.15
C THR A 179 3.78 -9.46 19.11
N GLY A 180 2.47 -9.75 19.12
CA GLY A 180 1.49 -9.09 19.98
C GLY A 180 0.26 -8.62 19.20
N LEU A 181 -0.47 -7.64 19.76
CA LEU A 181 -1.65 -7.07 19.10
C LEU A 181 -1.25 -5.87 18.24
N VAL A 182 -1.76 -5.83 17.03
CA VAL A 182 -1.70 -4.67 16.13
C VAL A 182 -3.02 -3.91 16.25
N ARG A 183 -2.96 -2.68 16.72
CA ARG A 183 -4.12 -1.79 16.71
C ARG A 183 -4.27 -1.21 15.32
N SER A 184 -5.43 -1.43 14.71
CA SER A 184 -5.76 -1.00 13.36
C SER A 184 -6.88 0.03 13.40
N GLN A 185 -6.65 1.21 12.80
CA GLN A 185 -7.61 2.30 12.69
C GLN A 185 -7.90 2.54 11.21
N VAL A 186 -9.10 2.24 10.79
CA VAL A 186 -9.54 2.54 9.43
C VAL A 186 -10.05 3.97 9.35
N MET A 187 -9.62 4.69 8.31
CA MET A 187 -10.00 6.06 8.00
C MET A 187 -10.68 6.08 6.63
N LEU A 188 -11.90 6.59 6.54
CA LEU A 188 -12.72 6.57 5.31
C LEU A 188 -13.17 7.97 4.90
N THR A 189 -13.29 8.22 3.60
CA THR A 189 -14.16 9.29 3.10
C THR A 189 -15.63 8.88 3.19
N ARG A 190 -16.56 9.85 3.22
CA ARG A 190 -18.00 9.59 3.28
C ARG A 190 -18.52 8.77 2.12
N ASP A 191 -17.98 9.00 0.93
CA ASP A 191 -18.29 8.26 -0.29
C ASP A 191 -17.55 6.91 -0.38
N ARG A 192 -16.70 6.61 0.63
CA ARG A 192 -15.86 5.41 0.69
C ARG A 192 -14.88 5.27 -0.49
N GLY A 193 -14.64 6.35 -1.23
CA GLY A 193 -13.69 6.39 -2.33
C GLY A 193 -12.23 6.33 -1.88
N VAL A 194 -11.93 6.74 -0.64
CA VAL A 194 -10.61 6.62 -0.03
C VAL A 194 -10.68 5.79 1.25
N ARG A 195 -9.79 4.81 1.36
CA ARG A 195 -9.61 3.97 2.53
C ARG A 195 -8.14 3.95 2.93
N LEU A 196 -7.83 4.48 4.12
CA LEU A 196 -6.52 4.36 4.75
C LEU A 196 -6.64 3.50 6.00
N VAL A 197 -5.71 2.58 6.16
CA VAL A 197 -5.61 1.74 7.36
C VAL A 197 -4.32 2.13 8.09
N LEU A 198 -4.47 2.72 9.26
CA LEU A 198 -3.35 3.12 10.12
C LEU A 198 -3.10 2.02 11.14
N ASN A 199 -1.94 1.37 11.07
CA ASN A 199 -1.59 0.28 11.96
C ASN A 199 -0.55 0.73 12.96
N LEU A 200 -0.92 0.68 14.24
CA LEU A 200 0.02 0.77 15.34
C LEU A 200 0.65 -0.60 15.54
N ALA A 201 1.85 -0.77 15.02
CA ALA A 201 2.58 -2.02 15.15
C ALA A 201 3.24 -2.15 16.53
N PRO A 202 3.30 -3.37 17.11
CA PRO A 202 3.97 -3.60 18.38
C PRO A 202 5.45 -3.21 18.32
N LEU A 203 5.96 -2.72 19.45
CA LEU A 203 7.38 -2.43 19.60
C LEU A 203 8.18 -3.75 19.60
N ILE A 204 8.74 -4.15 18.46
CA ILE A 204 9.70 -5.26 18.43
C ILE A 204 11.00 -4.74 19.04
N GLN A 205 11.27 -5.06 20.30
CA GLN A 205 12.62 -4.92 20.87
C GLN A 205 13.49 -6.03 20.26
N ARG A 206 14.53 -5.67 19.51
CA ARG A 206 15.60 -6.62 19.23
C ARG A 206 16.30 -6.90 20.55
N GLU A 207 16.22 -8.13 21.04
CA GLU A 207 17.07 -8.59 22.13
C GLU A 207 18.53 -8.38 21.76
N GLY A 208 19.27 -7.60 22.53
CA GLY A 208 20.70 -7.35 22.36
C GLY A 208 21.13 -5.98 21.85
N ALA A 209 20.26 -5.11 21.40
CA ALA A 209 20.60 -3.73 21.06
C ALA A 209 20.29 -2.81 22.25
N GLY A 210 21.20 -2.73 23.20
CA GLY A 210 21.19 -1.65 24.19
C GLY A 210 21.29 -0.29 23.50
N PRO A 211 20.71 0.80 24.08
CA PRO A 211 20.86 2.12 23.52
C PRO A 211 22.36 2.46 23.45
N ALA A 212 22.88 2.69 22.24
CA ALA A 212 24.22 3.24 22.09
C ALA A 212 24.22 4.61 22.80
N ALA A 213 25.05 4.74 23.82
CA ALA A 213 25.19 5.97 24.59
C ALA A 213 25.61 7.10 23.64
N GLY A 214 24.77 8.11 23.47
CA GLY A 214 25.06 9.30 22.67
C GLY A 214 24.19 9.52 21.43
N THR A 215 23.24 8.64 21.11
CA THR A 215 22.32 8.86 19.99
C THR A 215 21.18 9.78 20.44
N PRO A 216 20.91 10.92 19.77
CA PRO A 216 19.76 11.76 20.08
C PRO A 216 18.45 10.96 20.01
N ALA A 217 17.56 11.19 20.94
CA ALA A 217 16.23 10.62 20.91
C ALA A 217 15.51 11.13 19.66
N GLY A 218 15.39 10.30 18.61
CA GLY A 218 14.79 10.65 17.34
C GLY A 218 15.46 10.06 16.10
N THR A 219 16.72 9.61 16.18
CA THR A 219 17.44 9.01 15.04
C THR A 219 17.58 7.48 15.14
N GLY A 220 16.91 6.86 16.10
CA GLY A 220 17.01 5.44 16.36
C GLY A 220 16.09 4.62 15.50
N GLN A 221 16.66 3.75 14.68
CA GLN A 221 16.09 2.56 14.06
C GLN A 221 14.74 2.78 13.34
N ARG A 222 14.82 2.99 12.05
CA ARG A 222 13.68 2.71 11.16
C ARG A 222 13.30 1.24 11.37
N ARG A 223 12.26 1.03 12.16
CA ARG A 223 11.63 -0.27 12.26
C ARG A 223 10.97 -0.53 10.92
N THR A 224 11.35 -1.60 10.28
CA THR A 224 10.78 -2.02 9.00
C THR A 224 9.40 -2.61 9.27
N TYR A 225 8.43 -1.77 9.50
CA TYR A 225 7.04 -2.22 9.48
C TYR A 225 6.66 -2.50 8.03
N GLN A 226 5.90 -3.56 7.82
CA GLN A 226 5.39 -3.87 6.51
C GLN A 226 4.13 -3.05 6.26
N GLU A 227 4.12 -2.41 5.10
CA GLU A 227 3.01 -1.60 4.59
C GLU A 227 2.51 -2.23 3.29
N HIS A 228 1.26 -1.98 2.92
CA HIS A 228 0.76 -2.50 1.66
C HIS A 228 -0.18 -1.54 0.93
N ILE A 229 -0.27 -1.78 -0.36
CA ILE A 229 -1.26 -1.17 -1.23
C ILE A 229 -2.14 -2.28 -1.76
N ALA A 230 -3.44 -2.16 -1.54
CA ALA A 230 -4.43 -3.09 -2.07
C ALA A 230 -5.08 -2.54 -3.33
N PHE A 231 -5.22 -3.40 -4.33
CA PHE A 231 -5.82 -3.08 -5.62
C PHE A 231 -7.08 -3.93 -5.83
N ALA A 232 -8.22 -3.27 -6.03
CA ALA A 232 -9.45 -3.94 -6.38
C ALA A 232 -9.50 -4.26 -7.88
N VAL A 233 -9.93 -5.47 -8.18
CA VAL A 233 -10.17 -5.99 -9.54
C VAL A 233 -11.55 -6.65 -9.61
N ASP A 234 -12.10 -6.77 -10.83
CA ASP A 234 -13.43 -7.34 -11.04
C ASP A 234 -13.46 -8.88 -10.95
N ASP A 235 -12.34 -9.56 -11.26
CA ASP A 235 -12.19 -11.02 -11.22
C ASP A 235 -10.81 -11.37 -10.67
N LEU A 236 -10.77 -11.66 -9.37
CA LEU A 236 -9.52 -11.98 -8.69
C LEU A 236 -8.98 -13.35 -9.10
N VAL A 237 -9.85 -14.32 -9.37
CA VAL A 237 -9.42 -15.67 -9.78
C VAL A 237 -8.71 -15.62 -11.12
N ALA A 238 -9.28 -14.91 -12.11
CA ALA A 238 -8.61 -14.71 -13.39
C ALA A 238 -7.32 -13.91 -13.25
N THR A 239 -7.32 -12.86 -12.41
CA THR A 239 -6.14 -12.06 -12.12
C THR A 239 -5.02 -12.90 -11.49
N ALA A 240 -5.34 -13.74 -10.50
CA ALA A 240 -4.39 -14.62 -9.84
C ALA A 240 -3.80 -15.65 -10.81
N ARG A 241 -4.63 -16.29 -11.66
CA ARG A 241 -4.14 -17.20 -12.70
C ARG A 241 -3.19 -16.52 -13.68
N ALA A 242 -3.53 -15.32 -14.11
CA ALA A 242 -2.67 -14.54 -15.01
C ALA A 242 -1.36 -14.12 -14.33
N ALA A 243 -1.39 -13.72 -13.07
CA ALA A 243 -0.20 -13.39 -12.28
C ALA A 243 0.70 -14.61 -12.07
N LYS A 244 0.11 -15.78 -11.74
CA LYS A 244 0.81 -17.06 -11.64
C LYS A 244 1.50 -17.44 -12.96
N ALA A 245 0.83 -17.25 -14.09
CA ALA A 245 1.41 -17.51 -15.41
C ALA A 245 2.58 -16.55 -15.76
N ARG A 246 2.58 -15.34 -15.19
CA ARG A 246 3.71 -14.40 -15.28
C ARG A 246 4.82 -14.65 -14.24
N GLY A 247 4.69 -15.70 -13.44
CA GLY A 247 5.70 -16.11 -12.46
C GLY A 247 5.59 -15.40 -11.11
N LEU A 248 4.40 -14.86 -10.75
CA LEU A 248 4.20 -14.30 -9.42
C LEU A 248 4.31 -15.41 -8.37
N ASP A 249 5.16 -15.16 -7.37
CA ASP A 249 5.21 -15.95 -6.15
C ASP A 249 4.27 -15.34 -5.10
N PHE A 250 3.20 -16.06 -4.80
CA PHE A 250 2.21 -15.65 -3.82
C PHE A 250 2.70 -15.89 -2.40
N LEU A 251 2.24 -15.10 -1.46
CA LEU A 251 2.39 -15.44 -0.04
C LEU A 251 1.71 -16.79 0.21
N GLN A 252 2.48 -17.79 0.66
CA GLN A 252 2.00 -19.18 0.77
C GLN A 252 1.10 -19.34 1.98
N ILE A 253 -0.18 -19.59 1.75
CA ILE A 253 -1.17 -19.77 2.80
C ILE A 253 -1.19 -21.23 3.25
N PRO A 254 -1.10 -21.52 4.57
CA PRO A 254 -1.01 -22.89 5.07
C PRO A 254 -2.32 -23.68 4.85
N ALA A 255 -2.19 -24.98 4.64
CA ALA A 255 -3.32 -25.87 4.27
C ALA A 255 -4.47 -25.85 5.29
N ASN A 256 -4.15 -25.77 6.58
CA ASN A 256 -5.14 -25.75 7.67
C ASN A 256 -6.05 -24.50 7.61
N TYR A 257 -5.61 -23.39 6.99
CA TYR A 257 -6.48 -22.25 6.77
C TYR A 257 -7.71 -22.62 5.93
N TYR A 258 -7.53 -23.43 4.88
CA TYR A 258 -8.64 -23.83 3.99
C TYR A 258 -9.56 -24.87 4.65
N GLU A 259 -9.04 -25.65 5.59
CA GLU A 259 -9.85 -26.56 6.40
C GLU A 259 -10.74 -25.77 7.39
N ASP A 260 -10.17 -24.76 8.04
CA ASP A 260 -10.92 -23.84 8.90
C ASP A 260 -11.95 -23.04 8.09
N LEU A 261 -11.59 -22.59 6.90
CA LEU A 261 -12.47 -21.84 6.01
C LEU A 261 -13.70 -22.67 5.60
N ASP A 262 -13.51 -23.95 5.26
CA ASP A 262 -14.59 -24.87 4.95
C ASP A 262 -15.50 -25.12 6.16
N ALA A 263 -14.90 -25.33 7.33
CA ALA A 263 -15.65 -25.51 8.58
C ALA A 263 -16.50 -24.28 8.95
N ARG A 264 -16.02 -23.07 8.66
CA ARG A 264 -16.71 -21.81 8.97
C ARG A 264 -17.83 -21.48 7.99
N PHE A 265 -17.62 -21.74 6.72
CA PHE A 265 -18.49 -21.21 5.66
C PHE A 265 -19.19 -22.30 4.83
N GLY A 266 -18.74 -23.56 4.89
CA GLY A 266 -19.31 -24.67 4.11
C GLY A 266 -19.23 -24.38 2.60
N LEU A 267 -18.04 -24.01 2.11
CA LEU A 267 -17.85 -23.60 0.74
C LEU A 267 -18.02 -24.77 -0.23
N GLU A 268 -18.46 -24.48 -1.45
CA GLU A 268 -18.51 -25.45 -2.53
C GLU A 268 -17.10 -25.98 -2.82
N ALA A 269 -16.97 -27.32 -2.96
CA ALA A 269 -15.67 -28.00 -3.02
C ALA A 269 -14.76 -27.52 -4.17
N ALA A 270 -15.33 -27.21 -5.35
CA ALA A 270 -14.55 -26.70 -6.48
C ALA A 270 -14.06 -25.27 -6.22
N PHE A 271 -14.85 -24.44 -5.53
CA PHE A 271 -14.45 -23.10 -5.14
C PHE A 271 -13.33 -23.15 -4.09
N LEU A 272 -13.47 -23.97 -3.06
CA LEU A 272 -12.43 -24.17 -2.04
C LEU A 272 -11.11 -24.68 -2.65
N ALA A 273 -11.19 -25.61 -3.62
CA ALA A 273 -10.03 -26.10 -4.35
C ALA A 273 -9.34 -24.97 -5.13
N THR A 274 -10.11 -24.08 -5.76
CA THR A 274 -9.59 -22.91 -6.48
C THR A 274 -8.87 -21.93 -5.54
N LEU A 275 -9.46 -21.63 -4.37
CA LEU A 275 -8.84 -20.77 -3.36
C LEU A 275 -7.50 -21.34 -2.92
N ARG A 276 -7.45 -22.64 -2.63
CA ARG A 276 -6.23 -23.35 -2.22
C ARG A 276 -5.16 -23.36 -3.31
N GLU A 277 -5.53 -23.63 -4.57
CA GLU A 277 -4.61 -23.67 -5.71
C GLU A 277 -3.90 -22.33 -5.96
N LEU A 278 -4.61 -21.24 -5.73
CA LEU A 278 -4.17 -19.88 -6.03
C LEU A 278 -3.73 -19.09 -4.79
N ASN A 279 -3.63 -19.72 -3.62
CA ASN A 279 -3.32 -19.06 -2.35
C ASN A 279 -4.25 -17.88 -2.02
N LEU A 280 -5.52 -17.96 -2.40
CA LEU A 280 -6.51 -16.93 -2.12
C LEU A 280 -7.04 -17.06 -0.71
N LEU A 281 -7.18 -15.92 -0.04
CA LEU A 281 -7.91 -15.82 1.21
C LEU A 281 -9.35 -15.38 0.92
N TYR A 282 -10.25 -15.74 1.82
CA TYR A 282 -11.67 -15.47 1.68
C TYR A 282 -12.27 -15.02 3.01
N ASP A 283 -13.17 -14.09 2.94
CA ASP A 283 -14.03 -13.68 4.05
C ASP A 283 -15.43 -13.40 3.54
N ARG A 284 -16.42 -13.48 4.42
CA ARG A 284 -17.83 -13.23 4.12
C ARG A 284 -18.56 -12.69 5.34
N ASP A 285 -19.36 -11.67 5.12
CA ASP A 285 -20.32 -11.16 6.09
C ASP A 285 -21.77 -11.33 5.59
N ALA A 286 -22.72 -10.63 6.19
CA ALA A 286 -24.13 -10.69 5.80
C ALA A 286 -24.39 -9.99 4.44
N ASP A 287 -23.52 -9.10 4.02
CA ASP A 287 -23.73 -8.18 2.91
C ASP A 287 -22.92 -8.56 1.66
N GLY A 288 -21.87 -9.40 1.81
CA GLY A 288 -21.07 -9.81 0.68
C GLY A 288 -19.86 -10.68 1.00
N GLU A 289 -18.97 -10.79 0.02
CA GLU A 289 -17.78 -11.63 0.07
C GLU A 289 -16.53 -10.82 -0.27
N PHE A 290 -15.39 -11.26 0.23
CA PHE A 290 -14.10 -10.67 0.00
C PHE A 290 -13.07 -11.74 -0.32
N LEU A 291 -12.50 -11.65 -1.49
CA LEU A 291 -11.40 -12.50 -1.92
C LEU A 291 -10.13 -11.66 -2.00
N HIS A 292 -9.02 -12.20 -1.60
CA HIS A 292 -7.74 -11.50 -1.73
C HIS A 292 -6.54 -12.44 -1.74
N PHE A 293 -5.43 -11.94 -2.26
CA PHE A 293 -4.12 -12.56 -2.10
C PHE A 293 -3.03 -11.52 -1.87
N TYR A 294 -1.91 -11.98 -1.34
CA TYR A 294 -0.75 -11.15 -1.04
C TYR A 294 0.47 -11.58 -1.84
N THR A 295 1.32 -10.61 -2.15
CA THR A 295 2.64 -10.86 -2.72
C THR A 295 3.69 -11.05 -1.65
N ALA A 296 4.88 -11.53 -2.04
CA ALA A 296 6.07 -11.37 -1.23
C ALA A 296 6.36 -9.89 -0.95
N THR A 297 7.05 -9.62 0.17
CA THR A 297 7.45 -8.28 0.57
C THR A 297 8.75 -7.88 -0.12
N VAL A 298 8.79 -6.68 -0.69
CA VAL A 298 9.99 -6.05 -1.25
C VAL A 298 10.32 -4.80 -0.43
N GLY A 299 11.41 -4.85 0.31
CA GLY A 299 11.72 -3.82 1.30
C GLY A 299 10.74 -3.84 2.47
N SER A 300 9.96 -2.77 2.63
CA SER A 300 8.86 -2.70 3.60
C SER A 300 7.49 -2.76 2.95
N VAL A 301 7.40 -2.97 1.62
CA VAL A 301 6.15 -2.90 0.87
C VAL A 301 5.78 -4.26 0.30
N PHE A 302 4.53 -4.64 0.39
CA PHE A 302 3.92 -5.73 -0.36
C PHE A 302 2.61 -5.26 -0.98
N PHE A 303 2.10 -6.04 -1.92
CA PHE A 303 0.84 -5.73 -2.58
C PHE A 303 -0.23 -6.74 -2.21
N GLU A 304 -1.45 -6.26 -2.21
CA GLU A 304 -2.66 -7.04 -2.06
C GLU A 304 -3.52 -6.86 -3.30
N MET A 305 -4.08 -7.94 -3.83
CA MET A 305 -5.12 -7.88 -4.85
C MET A 305 -6.42 -8.34 -4.23
N VAL A 306 -7.50 -7.61 -4.47
CA VAL A 306 -8.79 -7.86 -3.82
C VAL A 306 -9.94 -7.87 -4.83
N GLU A 307 -10.96 -8.66 -4.51
CA GLU A 307 -12.27 -8.61 -5.15
C GLU A 307 -13.34 -8.50 -4.08
N ARG A 308 -14.20 -7.49 -4.21
CA ARG A 308 -15.37 -7.29 -3.36
C ARG A 308 -16.62 -7.72 -4.10
N ARG A 309 -17.38 -8.63 -3.54
CA ARG A 309 -18.65 -9.10 -4.07
C ARG A 309 -19.80 -8.64 -3.19
N GLY A 310 -20.91 -8.26 -3.80
CA GLY A 310 -22.00 -7.67 -3.06
C GLY A 310 -21.62 -6.33 -2.43
N SER A 311 -22.06 -6.11 -1.20
CA SER A 311 -21.77 -4.88 -0.44
C SER A 311 -20.77 -5.11 0.69
N TYR A 312 -19.85 -6.09 0.56
CA TYR A 312 -18.81 -6.31 1.57
C TYR A 312 -17.95 -5.05 1.75
N ASP A 313 -17.90 -4.56 2.98
CA ASP A 313 -17.17 -3.32 3.32
C ASP A 313 -16.02 -3.55 4.31
N GLY A 314 -15.77 -4.78 4.70
CA GLY A 314 -14.65 -5.19 5.54
C GLY A 314 -13.30 -5.12 4.80
N TYR A 315 -12.24 -5.54 5.50
CA TYR A 315 -10.85 -5.55 5.02
C TYR A 315 -10.24 -6.95 5.14
N GLY A 316 -11.07 -7.98 5.18
CA GLY A 316 -10.57 -9.33 5.46
C GLY A 316 -9.83 -9.42 6.80
N ALA A 317 -10.20 -8.61 7.80
CA ALA A 317 -9.55 -8.58 9.10
C ALA A 317 -9.41 -9.96 9.77
N PRO A 318 -10.37 -10.89 9.63
CA PRO A 318 -10.23 -12.27 10.14
C PRO A 318 -9.05 -13.04 9.52
N ASN A 319 -8.56 -12.64 8.35
CA ASN A 319 -7.43 -13.25 7.65
C ASN A 319 -6.07 -12.63 8.03
N ALA A 320 -6.07 -11.46 8.65
CA ALA A 320 -4.82 -10.77 8.99
C ALA A 320 -3.90 -11.56 9.93
N PRO A 321 -4.39 -12.33 10.94
CA PRO A 321 -3.51 -13.17 11.76
C PRO A 321 -2.77 -14.23 10.95
N VAL A 322 -3.40 -14.86 9.96
CA VAL A 322 -2.75 -15.84 9.08
C VAL A 322 -1.65 -15.18 8.27
N ARG A 323 -1.93 -14.03 7.66
CA ARG A 323 -0.92 -13.25 6.94
C ARG A 323 0.26 -12.87 7.84
N HIS A 324 0.00 -12.36 9.04
CA HIS A 324 1.05 -11.98 9.98
C HIS A 324 1.94 -13.17 10.37
N ALA A 325 1.36 -14.35 10.62
CA ALA A 325 2.10 -15.54 10.95
C ALA A 325 3.02 -15.97 9.79
N VAL A 326 2.49 -16.05 8.57
CA VAL A 326 3.27 -16.45 7.39
C VAL A 326 4.39 -15.46 7.09
N GLN A 327 4.12 -14.16 7.17
CA GLN A 327 5.15 -13.13 6.96
C GLN A 327 6.23 -13.18 8.04
N TYR A 328 5.85 -13.45 9.28
CA TYR A 328 6.80 -13.61 10.40
C TYR A 328 7.73 -14.82 10.17
N ASP A 329 7.18 -15.96 9.80
CA ASP A 329 7.95 -17.17 9.53
C ASP A 329 8.93 -16.96 8.37
N HIS A 330 8.45 -16.32 7.29
CA HIS A 330 9.30 -16.02 6.14
C HIS A 330 10.51 -15.13 6.50
N LEU A 331 10.28 -14.09 7.30
CA LEU A 331 11.36 -13.20 7.77
C LEU A 331 12.38 -13.93 8.65
N HIS A 332 11.94 -14.90 9.46
CA HIS A 332 12.83 -15.67 10.36
C HIS A 332 13.60 -16.78 9.64
N GLN A 333 13.02 -17.34 8.57
CA GLN A 333 13.73 -18.31 7.73
C GLN A 333 14.84 -17.68 6.87
N MET A 334 14.71 -16.39 6.54
CA MET A 334 15.71 -15.64 5.77
C MET A 334 16.81 -15.04 6.66
N ALA A 335 16.64 -15.01 7.98
CA ALA A 335 17.68 -14.55 8.89
C ALA A 335 18.81 -15.60 8.94
N PRO A 336 20.10 -15.23 8.69
CA PRO A 336 21.19 -16.18 8.84
C PRO A 336 21.20 -16.70 10.27
N THR A 337 21.24 -18.02 10.41
CA THR A 337 21.44 -18.68 11.71
C THR A 337 22.74 -18.14 12.34
N PRO A 338 22.75 -17.77 13.63
CA PRO A 338 23.89 -17.17 14.30
C PRO A 338 25.11 -18.07 14.35
#